data_966e3c0f1c12bda73b05bd088f7fb3cc
#
_entry.id   966e3c0f1c12bda73b05bd088f7fb3cc
#
_cell.length_a   1.000
_cell.length_b   1.000
_cell.length_c   1.000
_cell.angle_alpha   90.00
_cell.angle_beta   90.00
_cell.angle_gamma   90.00
#
_symmetry.space_group_name_H-M   'P 1'
#
loop_
_entity.id
_entity.type
_entity.pdbx_description
1 polymer ?
#
loop_
_entity_poly.entity_id
_entity_poly.type
_entity_poly.pdbx_seq_one_letter_code
_entity_poly.pdbx_strand_id
1 'polypeptide(L)'
;MQCTIENRGLFMENNIKEESRLKFQFAEDDTVIKFDDTKFYRDYFNKLPEAKGVDFISVAKDKIAFIEVKNCTGDECNNRWRIVPDNRKRNTAHTSVNVEGRDSLDIEIAQKTAMTVAALVGAKSFGKTKECLNELKEYIQFLSGDSFSNDSKKKYVILFLEGDFGTKTRTKKMIMKELQDSINKKLRWINCRVSVVDSDTYDPRIFQIVS
;
A
#
# COMPACT_ATOMS: atom_id res chain seq x y z
N MET A 1 3.57 31.68 30.57
CA MET A 1 4.39 30.61 30.00
C MET A 1 3.49 29.41 29.74
N GLN A 2 2.95 29.30 28.52
CA GLN A 2 2.15 28.18 28.10
C GLN A 2 3.11 27.16 27.45
N CYS A 3 3.22 26.01 28.09
CA CYS A 3 4.01 24.89 27.59
C CYS A 3 3.18 24.17 26.54
N THR A 4 3.51 24.33 25.27
CA THR A 4 2.96 23.57 24.15
C THR A 4 3.54 22.15 24.25
N ILE A 5 2.72 21.21 24.68
CA ILE A 5 3.05 19.78 24.62
C ILE A 5 2.88 19.37 23.17
N GLU A 6 4.00 19.32 22.43
CA GLU A 6 4.05 18.61 21.15
C GLU A 6 3.82 17.12 21.42
N ASN A 7 2.67 16.62 20.99
CA ASN A 7 2.39 15.18 20.93
C ASN A 7 3.27 14.55 19.81
N ARG A 8 4.55 14.34 20.11
CA ARG A 8 5.39 13.40 19.35
C ARG A 8 4.97 12.01 19.80
N GLY A 9 4.16 11.34 18.99
CA GLY A 9 3.87 9.92 19.19
C GLY A 9 5.19 9.16 19.39
N LEU A 10 5.29 8.41 20.48
CA LEU A 10 6.47 7.59 20.76
C LEU A 10 6.52 6.48 19.69
N PHE A 11 7.51 6.54 18.82
CA PHE A 11 7.82 5.46 17.89
C PHE A 11 8.83 4.53 18.56
N MET A 12 8.46 3.29 18.81
CA MET A 12 9.35 2.27 19.38
C MET A 12 9.97 1.42 18.26
N GLU A 13 11.20 0.94 18.46
CA GLU A 13 11.93 0.10 17.49
C GLU A 13 11.16 -1.16 17.03
N ASN A 14 10.18 -1.61 17.82
CA ASN A 14 9.46 -2.86 17.57
C ASN A 14 8.45 -2.81 16.41
N ASN A 15 8.11 -1.64 15.86
CA ASN A 15 7.14 -1.50 14.77
C ASN A 15 7.77 -1.02 13.46
N ILE A 16 9.01 -1.49 13.20
CA ILE A 16 9.72 -1.25 11.95
C ILE A 16 9.45 -2.40 10.98
N LYS A 17 9.11 -2.06 9.75
CA LYS A 17 8.93 -3.01 8.63
C LYS A 17 9.86 -2.62 7.49
N GLU A 18 10.41 -3.62 6.82
CA GLU A 18 11.31 -3.40 5.68
C GLU A 18 10.67 -3.89 4.38
N GLU A 19 10.75 -3.07 3.34
CA GLU A 19 10.35 -3.40 1.99
C GLU A 19 11.21 -2.66 0.98
N SER A 20 11.66 -3.37 -0.06
CA SER A 20 12.41 -2.78 -1.19
C SER A 20 13.62 -1.94 -0.74
N ARG A 21 14.35 -2.38 0.29
CA ARG A 21 15.51 -1.71 0.91
C ARG A 21 15.16 -0.40 1.64
N LEU A 22 13.92 -0.20 1.99
CA LEU A 22 13.45 0.94 2.77
C LEU A 22 12.85 0.44 4.08
N LYS A 23 13.07 1.17 5.16
CA LYS A 23 12.52 0.86 6.48
C LYS A 23 11.43 1.85 6.83
N PHE A 24 10.28 1.32 7.22
CA PHE A 24 9.07 2.05 7.58
C PHE A 24 8.82 1.85 9.06
N GLN A 25 8.79 2.92 9.82
CA GLN A 25 8.43 2.90 11.23
C GLN A 25 7.01 3.39 11.39
N PHE A 26 6.18 2.57 12.03
CA PHE A 26 4.77 2.87 12.31
C PHE A 26 4.59 3.30 13.77
N ALA A 27 3.46 3.94 14.08
CA ALA A 27 3.15 4.28 15.46
C ALA A 27 3.01 3.02 16.33
N GLU A 28 3.30 3.14 17.62
CA GLU A 28 3.26 2.02 18.56
C GLU A 28 1.87 1.38 18.65
N ASP A 29 0.82 2.20 18.58
CA ASP A 29 -0.58 1.76 18.64
C ASP A 29 -1.13 1.22 17.32
N ASP A 30 -0.35 1.28 16.24
CA ASP A 30 -0.76 0.73 14.94
C ASP A 30 -0.42 -0.76 14.89
N THR A 31 -1.41 -1.61 14.58
CA THR A 31 -1.14 -3.00 14.23
C THR A 31 -0.76 -3.07 12.75
N VAL A 32 0.46 -3.56 12.45
CA VAL A 32 1.00 -3.58 11.10
C VAL A 32 1.50 -4.96 10.72
N ILE A 33 1.04 -5.44 9.56
CA ILE A 33 1.55 -6.69 8.96
C ILE A 33 2.13 -6.46 7.58
N LYS A 34 3.08 -7.29 7.22
CA LYS A 34 3.47 -7.54 5.84
C LYS A 34 2.54 -8.63 5.31
N PHE A 35 1.63 -8.27 4.41
CA PHE A 35 0.49 -9.14 4.10
C PHE A 35 0.90 -10.41 3.35
N ASP A 36 1.85 -10.31 2.44
CA ASP A 36 2.39 -11.44 1.68
C ASP A 36 3.21 -12.42 2.54
N ASP A 37 3.71 -11.98 3.70
CA ASP A 37 4.42 -12.82 4.67
C ASP A 37 3.46 -13.57 5.61
N THR A 38 2.16 -13.26 5.61
CA THR A 38 1.20 -13.93 6.46
C THR A 38 1.03 -15.41 6.09
N LYS A 39 0.79 -16.25 7.09
CA LYS A 39 0.51 -17.67 6.88
C LYS A 39 -0.73 -17.87 6.01
N PHE A 40 -1.75 -17.03 6.21
CA PHE A 40 -2.96 -17.07 5.38
C PHE A 40 -2.65 -16.80 3.91
N TYR A 41 -1.85 -15.77 3.60
CA TYR A 41 -1.47 -15.46 2.23
C TYR A 41 -0.74 -16.65 1.58
N ARG A 42 0.31 -17.15 2.22
CA ARG A 42 1.15 -18.22 1.67
C ARG A 42 0.41 -19.55 1.50
N ASP A 43 -0.41 -19.94 2.48
CA ASP A 43 -1.01 -21.27 2.50
C ASP A 43 -2.33 -21.35 1.73
N TYR A 44 -3.05 -20.23 1.60
CA TYR A 44 -4.40 -20.21 1.00
C TYR A 44 -4.52 -19.23 -0.15
N PHE A 45 -4.30 -17.94 0.08
CA PHE A 45 -4.62 -16.93 -0.90
C PHE A 45 -3.72 -16.99 -2.14
N ASN A 46 -2.44 -17.25 -1.96
CA ASN A 46 -1.46 -17.38 -3.05
C ASN A 46 -1.70 -18.61 -3.97
N LYS A 47 -2.69 -19.46 -3.65
CA LYS A 47 -3.12 -20.54 -4.55
C LYS A 47 -4.04 -20.04 -5.67
N LEU A 48 -4.63 -18.88 -5.52
CA LEU A 48 -5.36 -18.21 -6.58
C LEU A 48 -4.37 -17.76 -7.66
N PRO A 49 -4.54 -18.14 -8.93
CA PRO A 49 -3.68 -17.66 -10.01
C PRO A 49 -3.62 -16.12 -10.05
N GLU A 50 -2.44 -15.58 -10.21
CA GLU A 50 -2.18 -14.13 -10.22
C GLU A 50 -2.58 -13.40 -8.92
N ALA A 51 -2.69 -14.13 -7.80
CA ALA A 51 -2.95 -13.50 -6.50
C ALA A 51 -1.92 -12.40 -6.22
N LYS A 52 -2.41 -11.24 -5.83
CA LYS A 52 -1.60 -10.07 -5.50
C LYS A 52 -2.08 -9.49 -4.18
N GLY A 53 -1.16 -9.18 -3.29
CA GLY A 53 -1.43 -8.43 -2.06
C GLY A 53 -0.65 -7.12 -2.04
N VAL A 54 -1.09 -6.16 -1.24
CA VAL A 54 -0.28 -4.99 -0.89
C VAL A 54 0.85 -5.42 0.04
N ASP A 55 1.94 -4.65 0.09
CA ASP A 55 3.08 -4.99 0.92
C ASP A 55 2.74 -4.88 2.41
N PHE A 56 2.14 -3.77 2.84
CA PHE A 56 1.74 -3.59 4.24
C PHE A 56 0.27 -3.27 4.40
N ILE A 57 -0.31 -3.75 5.50
CA ILE A 57 -1.59 -3.28 6.01
C ILE A 57 -1.35 -2.75 7.42
N SER A 58 -1.75 -1.50 7.67
CA SER A 58 -1.74 -0.88 9.00
C SER A 58 -3.16 -0.59 9.45
N VAL A 59 -3.48 -0.97 10.68
CA VAL A 59 -4.77 -0.67 11.33
C VAL A 59 -4.54 0.06 12.64
N ALA A 60 -5.26 1.15 12.80
CA ALA A 60 -5.39 1.89 14.05
C ALA A 60 -6.87 2.06 14.41
N LYS A 61 -7.14 2.72 15.54
CA LYS A 61 -8.51 2.92 16.05
C LYS A 61 -9.46 3.58 15.02
N ASP A 62 -8.95 4.50 14.23
CA ASP A 62 -9.74 5.34 13.31
C ASP A 62 -9.34 5.21 11.84
N LYS A 63 -8.36 4.37 11.51
CA LYS A 63 -7.84 4.24 10.15
C LYS A 63 -7.44 2.82 9.79
N ILE A 64 -7.53 2.49 8.51
CA ILE A 64 -6.82 1.38 7.88
C ILE A 64 -6.05 1.93 6.68
N ALA A 65 -4.82 1.49 6.48
CA ALA A 65 -3.98 1.85 5.35
C ALA A 65 -3.49 0.58 4.62
N PHE A 66 -3.70 0.56 3.30
CA PHE A 66 -3.13 -0.41 2.38
C PHE A 66 -1.95 0.27 1.69
N ILE A 67 -0.75 -0.25 1.90
CA ILE A 67 0.49 0.41 1.49
C ILE A 67 1.25 -0.49 0.54
N GLU A 68 1.58 0.04 -0.61
CA GLU A 68 2.47 -0.58 -1.60
C GLU A 68 3.73 0.25 -1.74
N VAL A 69 4.88 -0.41 -1.78
CA VAL A 69 6.19 0.22 -1.88
C VAL A 69 6.83 -0.11 -3.22
N LYS A 70 7.25 0.92 -3.93
CA LYS A 70 8.02 0.80 -5.18
C LYS A 70 9.26 1.67 -5.09
N ASN A 71 10.38 1.05 -4.78
CA ASN A 71 11.68 1.71 -4.86
C ASN A 71 12.30 1.42 -6.22
N CYS A 72 12.22 2.41 -7.11
CA CYS A 72 12.78 2.35 -8.46
C CYS A 72 14.08 3.13 -8.58
N THR A 73 14.69 3.55 -7.47
CA THR A 73 15.94 4.30 -7.47
C THR A 73 17.04 3.51 -8.16
N GLY A 74 17.62 4.12 -9.20
CA GLY A 74 18.64 3.49 -10.04
C GLY A 74 18.11 2.57 -11.15
N ASP A 75 16.78 2.36 -11.22
CA ASP A 75 16.12 1.52 -12.24
C ASP A 75 14.92 2.25 -12.90
N GLU A 76 14.95 3.58 -12.90
CA GLU A 76 13.84 4.40 -13.39
C GLU A 76 13.55 4.19 -14.86
N CYS A 77 14.61 4.00 -15.66
CA CYS A 77 14.47 3.77 -17.10
C CYS A 77 13.62 2.53 -17.41
N ASN A 78 13.86 1.44 -16.70
CA ASN A 78 13.14 0.17 -16.86
C ASN A 78 11.72 0.22 -16.32
N ASN A 79 11.43 1.13 -15.37
CA ASN A 79 10.12 1.31 -14.76
C ASN A 79 9.32 2.48 -15.36
N ARG A 80 9.89 3.24 -16.28
CA ARG A 80 9.25 4.44 -16.86
C ARG A 80 7.91 4.16 -17.54
N TRP A 81 7.73 3.00 -18.12
CA TRP A 81 6.46 2.61 -18.74
C TRP A 81 5.36 2.36 -17.69
N ARG A 82 5.73 1.97 -16.47
CA ARG A 82 4.78 1.67 -15.37
C ARG A 82 4.15 2.90 -14.76
N ILE A 83 4.80 4.05 -14.86
CA ILE A 83 4.27 5.33 -14.35
C ILE A 83 3.32 6.02 -15.33
N VAL A 84 3.02 5.41 -16.47
CA VAL A 84 2.02 5.88 -17.42
C VAL A 84 0.69 5.20 -17.11
N PRO A 85 -0.35 5.92 -16.68
CA PRO A 85 -1.64 5.33 -16.35
C PRO A 85 -2.24 4.52 -17.51
N ASP A 86 -2.94 3.43 -17.13
CA ASP A 86 -3.62 2.52 -18.07
C ASP A 86 -2.70 1.81 -19.09
N ASN A 87 -1.40 1.82 -18.85
CA ASN A 87 -0.44 1.13 -19.71
C ASN A 87 -0.38 -0.36 -19.37
N ARG A 88 -0.95 -1.18 -20.24
CA ARG A 88 -0.93 -2.65 -20.14
C ARG A 88 0.14 -3.23 -21.05
N LYS A 89 1.41 -3.27 -20.62
CA LYS A 89 2.52 -4.00 -21.29
C LYS A 89 2.78 -3.66 -22.76
N ARG A 90 2.18 -2.64 -23.31
CA ARG A 90 1.90 -2.62 -24.76
C ARG A 90 2.93 -1.94 -25.62
N ASN A 91 3.97 -1.36 -25.04
CA ASN A 91 5.00 -0.71 -25.86
C ASN A 91 6.37 -0.82 -25.20
N THR A 92 6.77 -2.06 -24.89
CA THR A 92 8.05 -2.34 -24.26
C THR A 92 9.11 -2.83 -25.23
N ALA A 93 8.91 -2.67 -26.54
CA ALA A 93 9.85 -3.07 -27.59
C ALA A 93 11.29 -2.53 -27.40
N HIS A 94 11.48 -1.61 -26.47
CA HIS A 94 12.77 -0.98 -26.18
C HIS A 94 13.28 -1.25 -24.74
N THR A 95 12.63 -2.11 -23.94
CA THR A 95 13.11 -2.44 -22.61
C THR A 95 13.71 -3.85 -22.58
N SER A 96 14.90 -3.98 -22.01
CA SER A 96 15.54 -5.27 -21.73
C SER A 96 14.87 -6.03 -20.58
N VAL A 97 13.84 -5.46 -19.94
CA VAL A 97 13.18 -6.02 -18.76
C VAL A 97 12.01 -6.90 -19.20
N ASN A 98 11.96 -8.11 -18.64
CA ASN A 98 10.78 -8.96 -18.78
C ASN A 98 9.59 -8.29 -18.08
N VAL A 99 8.62 -7.84 -18.88
CA VAL A 99 7.40 -7.17 -18.44
C VAL A 99 6.18 -8.09 -18.42
N GLU A 100 6.39 -9.38 -18.72
CA GLU A 100 5.33 -10.37 -18.69
C GLU A 100 4.67 -10.41 -17.29
N GLY A 101 3.35 -10.41 -17.25
CA GLY A 101 2.61 -10.41 -15.98
C GLY A 101 2.57 -9.05 -15.26
N ARG A 102 3.19 -7.97 -15.79
CA ARG A 102 3.19 -6.65 -15.17
C ARG A 102 2.23 -5.69 -15.87
N ASP A 103 1.64 -4.80 -15.09
CA ASP A 103 0.82 -3.68 -15.53
C ASP A 103 1.44 -2.34 -15.08
N SER A 104 0.87 -1.22 -15.52
CA SER A 104 1.20 0.09 -14.95
C SER A 104 0.84 0.15 -13.47
N LEU A 105 1.52 1.01 -12.71
CA LEU A 105 1.37 1.06 -11.25
C LEU A 105 -0.06 1.34 -10.80
N ASP A 106 -0.80 2.18 -11.52
CA ASP A 106 -2.20 2.49 -11.19
C ASP A 106 -3.13 1.27 -11.30
N ILE A 107 -2.90 0.38 -12.27
CA ILE A 107 -3.64 -0.88 -12.41
C ILE A 107 -3.18 -1.86 -11.33
N GLU A 108 -1.87 -2.01 -11.16
CA GLU A 108 -1.30 -2.95 -10.19
C GLU A 108 -1.77 -2.64 -8.76
N ILE A 109 -1.71 -1.36 -8.35
CA ILE A 109 -2.12 -0.95 -7.00
C ILE A 109 -3.62 -1.16 -6.79
N ALA A 110 -4.43 -0.82 -7.80
CA ALA A 110 -5.87 -1.05 -7.71
C ALA A 110 -6.21 -2.53 -7.57
N GLN A 111 -5.55 -3.40 -8.33
CA GLN A 111 -5.72 -4.86 -8.22
C GLN A 111 -5.24 -5.39 -6.88
N LYS A 112 -4.03 -5.04 -6.45
CA LYS A 112 -3.49 -5.47 -5.15
C LYS A 112 -4.42 -5.07 -4.00
N THR A 113 -4.89 -3.84 -4.00
CA THR A 113 -5.85 -3.36 -2.96
C THR A 113 -7.14 -4.16 -3.00
N ALA A 114 -7.77 -4.31 -4.16
CA ALA A 114 -9.03 -5.05 -4.31
C ALA A 114 -8.88 -6.52 -3.87
N MET A 115 -7.79 -7.17 -4.29
CA MET A 115 -7.51 -8.56 -3.94
C MET A 115 -7.20 -8.72 -2.45
N THR A 116 -6.49 -7.77 -1.84
CA THR A 116 -6.24 -7.78 -0.39
C THR A 116 -7.53 -7.65 0.41
N VAL A 117 -8.42 -6.72 0.02
CA VAL A 117 -9.75 -6.57 0.64
C VAL A 117 -10.55 -7.87 0.49
N ALA A 118 -10.60 -8.45 -0.72
CA ALA A 118 -11.29 -9.70 -0.97
C ALA A 118 -10.71 -10.87 -0.14
N ALA A 119 -9.39 -10.95 -0.03
CA ALA A 119 -8.69 -11.95 0.78
C ALA A 119 -9.04 -11.85 2.26
N LEU A 120 -9.03 -10.64 2.83
CA LEU A 120 -9.38 -10.40 4.23
C LEU A 120 -10.86 -10.73 4.52
N VAL A 121 -11.77 -10.36 3.61
CA VAL A 121 -13.19 -10.71 3.71
C VAL A 121 -13.37 -12.22 3.56
N GLY A 122 -12.69 -12.86 2.60
CA GLY A 122 -12.68 -14.31 2.42
C GLY A 122 -12.13 -15.06 3.63
N ALA A 123 -11.06 -14.55 4.27
CA ALA A 123 -10.49 -15.13 5.47
C ALA A 123 -11.51 -15.24 6.61
N LYS A 124 -12.46 -14.31 6.71
CA LYS A 124 -13.54 -14.36 7.70
C LYS A 124 -14.38 -15.63 7.59
N SER A 125 -14.50 -16.21 6.39
CA SER A 125 -15.28 -17.45 6.15
C SER A 125 -14.71 -18.69 6.86
N PHE A 126 -13.42 -18.67 7.22
CA PHE A 126 -12.79 -19.76 7.98
C PHE A 126 -13.23 -19.80 9.46
N GLY A 127 -13.93 -18.77 9.93
CA GLY A 127 -14.37 -18.67 11.33
C GLY A 127 -13.19 -18.52 12.31
N LYS A 128 -13.44 -18.88 13.58
CA LYS A 128 -12.44 -18.75 14.66
C LYS A 128 -11.48 -19.94 14.79
N THR A 129 -11.60 -20.94 13.93
CA THR A 129 -10.98 -22.25 14.12
C THR A 129 -9.56 -22.37 13.58
N LYS A 130 -9.09 -21.40 12.79
CA LYS A 130 -7.76 -21.46 12.18
C LYS A 130 -6.79 -20.46 12.81
N GLU A 131 -5.70 -20.97 13.36
CA GLU A 131 -4.64 -20.15 13.97
C GLU A 131 -4.03 -19.13 13.01
N CYS A 132 -3.95 -19.44 11.70
CA CYS A 132 -3.42 -18.53 10.69
C CYS A 132 -4.22 -17.23 10.54
N LEU A 133 -5.41 -17.14 11.14
CA LEU A 133 -6.23 -15.94 11.15
C LEU A 133 -5.97 -15.04 12.38
N ASN A 134 -5.22 -15.49 13.35
CA ASN A 134 -4.95 -14.68 14.55
C ASN A 134 -4.23 -13.38 14.17
N GLU A 135 -3.27 -13.46 13.25
CA GLU A 135 -2.53 -12.30 12.74
C GLU A 135 -3.39 -11.35 11.91
N LEU A 136 -4.54 -11.81 11.37
CA LEU A 136 -5.44 -11.02 10.53
C LEU A 136 -6.67 -10.49 11.26
N LYS A 137 -6.85 -10.84 12.52
CA LYS A 137 -8.08 -10.60 13.28
C LYS A 137 -8.52 -9.13 13.29
N GLU A 138 -7.61 -8.21 13.56
CA GLU A 138 -7.93 -6.78 13.65
C GLU A 138 -8.30 -6.19 12.29
N TYR A 139 -7.61 -6.62 11.23
CA TYR A 139 -7.89 -6.20 9.85
C TYR A 139 -9.24 -6.71 9.37
N ILE A 140 -9.56 -7.98 9.63
CA ILE A 140 -10.85 -8.59 9.33
C ILE A 140 -11.96 -7.87 10.11
N GLN A 141 -11.74 -7.58 11.39
CA GLN A 141 -12.71 -6.89 12.22
C GLN A 141 -12.99 -5.47 11.71
N PHE A 142 -11.95 -4.74 11.29
CA PHE A 142 -12.10 -3.41 10.72
C PHE A 142 -12.94 -3.45 9.43
N LEU A 143 -12.68 -4.40 8.53
CA LEU A 143 -13.37 -4.51 7.24
C LEU A 143 -14.78 -5.07 7.35
N SER A 144 -15.07 -5.89 8.35
CA SER A 144 -16.35 -6.60 8.46
C SER A 144 -17.29 -6.04 9.52
N GLY A 145 -16.85 -5.06 10.29
CA GLY A 145 -17.67 -4.34 11.26
C GLY A 145 -18.21 -3.02 10.69
N ASP A 146 -18.96 -2.30 11.50
CA ASP A 146 -19.47 -0.96 11.17
C ASP A 146 -18.34 0.04 10.88
N SER A 147 -17.10 -0.30 11.28
CA SER A 147 -15.92 0.50 11.02
C SER A 147 -15.66 0.74 9.54
N PHE A 148 -15.96 -0.22 8.66
CA PHE A 148 -15.73 -0.07 7.22
C PHE A 148 -16.70 0.89 6.55
N SER A 149 -17.95 0.93 7.00
CA SER A 149 -18.98 1.85 6.50
C SER A 149 -19.01 3.19 7.24
N ASN A 150 -18.31 3.31 8.36
CA ASN A 150 -18.31 4.52 9.19
C ASN A 150 -17.43 5.60 8.57
N ASP A 151 -18.00 6.76 8.26
CA ASP A 151 -17.28 7.91 7.66
C ASP A 151 -16.22 8.51 8.60
N SER A 152 -16.34 8.31 9.91
CA SER A 152 -15.30 8.71 10.87
C SER A 152 -14.04 7.83 10.79
N LYS A 153 -14.16 6.63 10.22
CA LYS A 153 -13.04 5.69 9.99
C LYS A 153 -12.44 5.91 8.62
N LYS A 154 -11.17 6.23 8.58
CA LYS A 154 -10.48 6.58 7.34
C LYS A 154 -9.87 5.35 6.69
N LYS A 155 -10.05 5.24 5.39
CA LYS A 155 -9.44 4.20 4.55
C LYS A 155 -8.43 4.84 3.62
N TYR A 156 -7.18 4.41 3.69
CA TYR A 156 -6.09 4.92 2.86
C TYR A 156 -5.59 3.82 1.92
N VAL A 157 -5.25 4.22 0.71
CA VAL A 157 -4.43 3.44 -0.22
C VAL A 157 -3.23 4.29 -0.58
N ILE A 158 -2.05 3.79 -0.29
CA ILE A 158 -0.81 4.54 -0.41
C ILE A 158 0.13 3.78 -1.34
N LEU A 159 0.53 4.44 -2.42
CA LEU A 159 1.68 4.03 -3.21
C LEU A 159 2.87 4.89 -2.76
N PHE A 160 3.85 4.25 -2.13
CA PHE A 160 5.15 4.86 -1.86
C PHE A 160 6.07 4.61 -3.06
N LEU A 161 6.45 5.67 -3.77
CA LEU A 161 7.16 5.58 -5.05
C LEU A 161 8.47 6.37 -5.01
N GLU A 162 9.60 5.66 -4.87
CA GLU A 162 10.92 6.23 -5.01
C GLU A 162 11.47 6.10 -6.44
N GLY A 163 12.35 7.03 -6.79
CA GLY A 163 13.00 7.17 -8.07
C GLY A 163 12.73 8.52 -8.73
N ASP A 164 13.65 8.96 -9.58
CA ASP A 164 13.51 10.19 -10.37
C ASP A 164 12.96 9.89 -11.76
N PHE A 165 11.66 9.99 -11.90
CA PHE A 165 10.95 9.86 -13.16
C PHE A 165 10.75 11.19 -13.90
N GLY A 166 11.20 12.30 -13.30
CA GLY A 166 11.02 13.63 -13.84
C GLY A 166 11.66 13.82 -15.23
N THR A 167 11.08 14.71 -16.00
CA THR A 167 11.62 15.21 -17.26
C THR A 167 11.47 16.74 -17.32
N LYS A 168 12.08 17.40 -18.32
CA LYS A 168 11.91 18.85 -18.51
C LYS A 168 10.47 19.30 -18.66
N THR A 169 9.62 18.44 -19.22
CA THR A 169 8.21 18.75 -19.54
C THR A 169 7.20 18.10 -18.59
N ARG A 170 7.61 17.11 -17.81
CA ARG A 170 6.73 16.35 -16.92
C ARG A 170 7.46 16.09 -15.59
N THR A 171 7.14 16.87 -14.59
CA THR A 171 7.79 16.77 -13.29
C THR A 171 7.36 15.50 -12.52
N LYS A 172 8.19 15.02 -11.59
CA LYS A 172 7.84 13.89 -10.69
C LYS A 172 6.49 14.14 -10.00
N LYS A 173 6.24 15.34 -9.52
CA LYS A 173 4.98 15.72 -8.88
C LYS A 173 3.76 15.56 -9.79
N MET A 174 3.89 15.93 -11.08
CA MET A 174 2.81 15.73 -12.07
C MET A 174 2.54 14.24 -12.29
N ILE A 175 3.59 13.44 -12.43
CA ILE A 175 3.49 11.98 -12.60
C ILE A 175 2.78 11.33 -11.41
N MET A 176 3.20 11.67 -10.18
CA MET A 176 2.59 11.16 -8.95
C MET A 176 1.11 11.55 -8.85
N LYS A 177 0.77 12.78 -9.24
CA LYS A 177 -0.62 13.24 -9.26
C LYS A 177 -1.47 12.49 -10.28
N GLU A 178 -0.96 12.26 -11.48
CA GLU A 178 -1.67 11.50 -12.53
C GLU A 178 -1.91 10.04 -12.10
N LEU A 179 -0.91 9.39 -11.49
CA LEU A 179 -1.06 8.06 -10.91
C LEU A 179 -2.10 8.05 -9.78
N GLN A 180 -2.04 9.02 -8.87
CA GLN A 180 -3.00 9.15 -7.78
C GLN A 180 -4.43 9.28 -8.30
N ASP A 181 -4.65 10.13 -9.29
CA ASP A 181 -5.98 10.35 -9.87
C ASP A 181 -6.50 9.08 -10.58
N SER A 182 -5.61 8.37 -11.28
CA SER A 182 -5.95 7.12 -11.94
C SER A 182 -6.27 6.00 -10.95
N ILE A 183 -5.48 5.83 -9.89
CA ILE A 183 -5.75 4.86 -8.81
C ILE A 183 -7.08 5.21 -8.12
N ASN A 184 -7.29 6.48 -7.78
CA ASN A 184 -8.50 6.94 -7.13
C ASN A 184 -9.76 6.65 -7.96
N LYS A 185 -9.69 6.86 -9.28
CA LYS A 185 -10.77 6.51 -10.22
C LYS A 185 -11.08 5.01 -10.17
N LYS A 186 -10.05 4.16 -10.16
CA LYS A 186 -10.19 2.69 -10.14
C LYS A 186 -10.72 2.16 -8.81
N LEU A 187 -10.39 2.82 -7.69
CA LEU A 187 -10.79 2.43 -6.33
C LEU A 187 -12.00 3.22 -5.78
N ARG A 188 -12.67 4.01 -6.60
CA ARG A 188 -13.82 4.84 -6.17
C ARG A 188 -14.91 4.04 -5.45
N TRP A 189 -15.07 2.78 -5.79
CA TRP A 189 -16.05 1.88 -5.18
C TRP A 189 -15.75 1.49 -3.73
N ILE A 190 -14.49 1.63 -3.26
CA ILE A 190 -14.09 1.37 -1.86
C ILE A 190 -14.32 2.60 -0.97
N ASN A 191 -14.50 3.79 -1.53
CA ASN A 191 -14.57 5.04 -0.79
C ASN A 191 -13.34 5.26 0.11
N CYS A 192 -12.16 5.19 -0.49
CA CYS A 192 -10.87 5.38 0.19
C CYS A 192 -10.20 6.69 -0.25
N ARG A 193 -9.19 7.11 0.52
CA ARG A 193 -8.28 8.20 0.14
C ARG A 193 -7.03 7.61 -0.46
N VAL A 194 -6.75 7.97 -1.70
CA VAL A 194 -5.55 7.53 -2.40
C VAL A 194 -4.46 8.60 -2.29
N SER A 195 -3.24 8.17 -1.99
CA SER A 195 -2.05 9.02 -2.00
C SER A 195 -0.92 8.32 -2.74
N VAL A 196 -0.22 9.04 -3.61
CA VAL A 196 1.06 8.64 -4.18
C VAL A 196 2.11 9.56 -3.59
N VAL A 197 3.05 9.01 -2.85
CA VAL A 197 4.01 9.74 -2.03
C VAL A 197 5.42 9.17 -2.21
N ASP A 198 6.41 9.94 -1.80
CA ASP A 198 7.82 9.55 -1.73
C ASP A 198 8.43 10.02 -0.40
N SER A 199 9.75 9.91 -0.23
CA SER A 199 10.46 10.33 0.98
C SER A 199 10.31 11.83 1.30
N ASP A 200 9.99 12.67 0.31
CA ASP A 200 9.81 14.11 0.50
C ASP A 200 8.36 14.50 0.83
N THR A 201 7.38 13.64 0.52
CA THR A 201 5.96 14.01 0.51
C THR A 201 5.03 13.10 1.33
N TYR A 202 5.56 12.04 1.95
CA TYR A 202 4.77 11.13 2.77
C TYR A 202 4.18 11.81 4.02
N ASP A 203 3.14 11.21 4.57
CA ASP A 203 2.50 11.70 5.80
C ASP A 203 3.11 10.99 7.03
N PRO A 204 3.90 11.71 7.86
CA PRO A 204 4.57 11.12 9.02
C PRO A 204 3.60 10.65 10.14
N ARG A 205 2.30 10.96 10.01
CA ARG A 205 1.25 10.44 10.91
C ARG A 205 0.82 9.01 10.55
N ILE A 206 1.21 8.49 9.39
CA ILE A 206 0.92 7.13 8.96
C ILE A 206 2.13 6.22 9.18
N PHE A 207 3.29 6.65 8.74
CA PHE A 207 4.59 5.99 8.98
C PHE A 207 5.71 7.00 8.86
N GLN A 208 6.91 6.62 9.31
CA GLN A 208 8.14 7.38 9.10
C GLN A 208 9.15 6.52 8.32
N ILE A 209 9.96 7.16 7.49
CA ILE A 209 11.10 6.49 6.85
C ILE A 209 12.29 6.60 7.79
N VAL A 210 12.92 5.45 8.08
CA VAL A 210 14.10 5.37 8.93
C VAL A 210 15.27 4.77 8.15
N SER A 211 16.47 5.27 8.43
CA SER A 211 17.72 4.84 7.79
C SER A 211 18.29 3.57 8.43
#